data_46bdcca75c6a664e3bbfc35174c2192a
#
_entry.id   46bdcca75c6a664e3bbfc35174c2192a
#
_cell.length_a   1.000
_cell.length_b   1.000
_cell.length_c   1.000
_cell.angle_alpha   90.00
_cell.angle_beta   90.00
_cell.angle_gamma   90.00
#
_symmetry.space_group_name_H-M   'P 1'
#
loop_
_entity.id
_entity.type
_entity.pdbx_description
1 polymer ?
#
loop_
_entity_poly.entity_id
_entity_poly.type
_entity_poly.pdbx_seq_one_letter_code
_entity_poly.pdbx_strand_id
1 'polypeptide(L)'
;MCGWGREFETLNLNDYRINFYGQTLDGDRFDDVVAKMRQADIVVMGSPVYWHNICASVRTLMERFYGTIPEGEFKGKRLFFIYQGAAPTKMMIDDGEYSMSRFAKMYGFSYEGMATSRAEAKKLREKMTIK
;
A
#
# COMPACT_ATOMS: atom_id res chain seq x y z
N MET A 1 -4.81 -4.90 -19.28
CA MET A 1 -5.40 -3.60 -18.95
C MET A 1 -6.88 -3.76 -18.70
N CYS A 2 -7.35 -3.24 -17.59
CA CYS A 2 -8.72 -3.46 -17.14
C CYS A 2 -9.65 -2.36 -17.64
N GLY A 3 -9.93 -2.20 -18.87
CA GLY A 3 -10.99 -1.36 -19.42
C GLY A 3 -11.30 -0.01 -18.77
N TRP A 4 -10.32 0.63 -18.10
CA TRP A 4 -10.54 1.80 -17.28
C TRP A 4 -10.06 3.08 -17.94
N GLY A 5 -9.48 2.97 -19.12
CA GLY A 5 -8.85 4.09 -19.78
C GLY A 5 -7.66 4.68 -19.01
N ARG A 6 -7.11 3.94 -18.04
CA ARG A 6 -5.95 4.36 -17.25
C ARG A 6 -4.85 3.33 -17.36
N GLU A 7 -3.63 3.81 -17.49
CA GLU A 7 -2.47 2.96 -17.34
C GLU A 7 -2.27 2.64 -15.87
N PHE A 8 -1.93 1.39 -15.57
CA PHE A 8 -1.46 1.03 -14.25
C PHE A 8 -0.37 -0.01 -14.35
N GLU A 9 0.49 -0.02 -13.35
CA GLU A 9 1.62 -0.94 -13.25
C GLU A 9 1.48 -1.70 -11.94
N THR A 10 1.76 -2.99 -11.97
CA THR A 10 1.75 -3.83 -10.77
C THR A 10 3.17 -4.16 -10.38
N LEU A 11 3.51 -3.89 -9.12
CA LEU A 11 4.79 -4.28 -8.53
C LEU A 11 4.53 -5.38 -7.51
N ASN A 12 5.24 -6.50 -7.66
CA ASN A 12 5.26 -7.54 -6.64
C ASN A 12 6.45 -7.26 -5.72
N LEU A 13 6.19 -6.91 -4.47
CA LEU A 13 7.25 -6.56 -3.52
C LEU A 13 8.22 -7.71 -3.24
N ASN A 14 7.81 -8.95 -3.51
CA ASN A 14 8.71 -10.09 -3.39
C ASN A 14 9.83 -10.08 -4.46
N ASP A 15 9.62 -9.34 -5.55
CA ASP A 15 10.64 -9.20 -6.61
C ASP A 15 11.62 -8.07 -6.33
N TYR A 16 11.39 -7.30 -5.28
CA TYR A 16 12.23 -6.15 -4.90
C TYR A 16 12.90 -6.45 -3.57
N ARG A 17 14.22 -6.46 -3.59
CA ARG A 17 14.97 -6.56 -2.33
C ARG A 17 14.88 -5.22 -1.61
N ILE A 18 14.21 -5.22 -0.48
CA ILE A 18 14.08 -4.04 0.38
C ILE A 18 14.66 -4.40 1.74
N ASN A 19 15.70 -3.70 2.16
CA ASN A 19 16.30 -3.90 3.47
C ASN A 19 15.30 -3.60 4.57
N PHE A 20 15.42 -4.29 5.68
CA PHE A 20 14.67 -3.93 6.89
C PHE A 20 15.15 -2.56 7.40
N TYR A 21 14.32 -1.92 8.17
CA TYR A 21 14.70 -0.67 8.80
C TYR A 21 16.01 -0.85 9.58
N GLY A 22 16.97 0.03 9.32
CA GLY A 22 18.29 -0.04 9.94
C GLY A 22 19.31 -0.94 9.26
N GLN A 23 18.92 -1.73 8.27
CA GLN A 23 19.88 -2.50 7.47
C GLN A 23 20.48 -1.64 6.36
N THR A 24 21.72 -1.95 6.01
CA THR A 24 22.47 -1.26 4.94
C THR A 24 23.13 -2.25 3.97
N LEU A 25 22.41 -3.32 3.64
CA LEU A 25 22.91 -4.33 2.71
C LEU A 25 22.82 -3.82 1.28
N ASP A 26 23.79 -4.21 0.45
CA ASP A 26 23.81 -3.88 -0.98
C ASP A 26 22.60 -4.47 -1.71
N GLY A 27 22.16 -3.79 -2.76
CA GLY A 27 21.06 -4.26 -3.59
C GLY A 27 19.68 -3.86 -3.09
N ASP A 28 19.59 -2.94 -2.16
CA ASP A 28 18.35 -2.38 -1.67
C ASP A 28 17.64 -1.60 -2.79
N ARG A 29 16.39 -1.95 -3.06
CA ARG A 29 15.59 -1.33 -4.11
C ARG A 29 14.43 -0.50 -3.58
N PHE A 30 14.52 -0.05 -2.35
CA PHE A 30 13.49 0.80 -1.75
C PHE A 30 13.23 2.05 -2.60
N ASP A 31 14.29 2.71 -3.04
CA ASP A 31 14.17 3.95 -3.83
C ASP A 31 13.47 3.72 -5.16
N ASP A 32 13.66 2.55 -5.77
CA ASP A 32 12.99 2.19 -7.03
C ASP A 32 11.48 2.09 -6.84
N VAL A 33 11.05 1.46 -5.75
CA VAL A 33 9.63 1.32 -5.43
C VAL A 33 9.01 2.69 -5.13
N VAL A 34 9.68 3.49 -4.32
CA VAL A 34 9.20 4.84 -3.97
C VAL A 34 9.12 5.74 -5.20
N ALA A 35 10.08 5.61 -6.13
CA ALA A 35 10.04 6.37 -7.38
C ALA A 35 8.77 6.07 -8.19
N LYS A 36 8.37 4.79 -8.25
CA LYS A 36 7.11 4.38 -8.89
C LYS A 36 5.90 4.97 -8.17
N MET A 37 5.92 4.96 -6.86
CA MET A 37 4.83 5.56 -6.07
C MET A 37 4.71 7.05 -6.33
N ARG A 38 5.84 7.76 -6.46
CA ARG A 38 5.85 9.20 -6.75
C ARG A 38 5.27 9.53 -8.13
N GLN A 39 5.42 8.63 -9.10
CA GLN A 39 4.91 8.83 -10.46
C GLN A 39 3.41 8.58 -10.57
N ALA A 40 2.84 7.84 -9.64
CA ALA A 40 1.42 7.46 -9.67
C ALA A 40 0.55 8.55 -9.05
N ASP A 41 -0.67 8.70 -9.56
CA ASP A 41 -1.71 9.53 -8.94
C ASP A 41 -2.48 8.74 -7.90
N ILE A 42 -2.60 7.44 -8.13
CA ILE A 42 -3.30 6.50 -7.27
C ILE A 42 -2.35 5.35 -6.95
N VAL A 43 -2.23 5.04 -5.67
CA VAL A 43 -1.47 3.88 -5.19
C VAL A 43 -2.45 2.89 -4.59
N VAL A 44 -2.38 1.64 -5.04
CA VAL A 44 -3.13 0.54 -4.45
C VAL A 44 -2.14 -0.34 -3.71
N MET A 45 -2.25 -0.38 -2.40
CA MET A 45 -1.44 -1.27 -1.56
C MET A 45 -2.21 -2.57 -1.36
N GLY A 46 -1.59 -3.69 -1.68
CA GLY A 46 -2.19 -5.00 -1.50
C GLY A 46 -1.38 -5.84 -0.54
N SER A 47 -2.04 -6.47 0.41
CA SER A 47 -1.39 -7.37 1.36
C SER A 47 -2.29 -8.55 1.70
N PRO A 48 -1.77 -9.79 1.69
CA PRO A 48 -2.45 -10.85 2.41
C PRO A 48 -2.42 -10.59 3.91
N VAL A 49 -3.37 -11.20 4.62
CA VAL A 49 -3.33 -11.26 6.08
C VAL A 49 -2.42 -12.44 6.46
N TYR A 50 -1.20 -12.15 6.85
CA TYR A 50 -0.26 -13.14 7.33
C TYR A 50 -0.01 -12.90 8.81
N TRP A 51 -0.16 -13.97 9.59
CA TRP A 51 0.04 -13.92 11.03
C TRP A 51 -0.69 -12.73 11.67
N HIS A 52 -1.99 -12.64 11.39
CA HIS A 52 -2.93 -11.69 11.97
C HIS A 52 -2.77 -10.23 11.52
N ASN A 53 -1.88 -9.93 10.58
CA ASN A 53 -1.63 -8.54 10.21
C ASN A 53 -1.10 -8.42 8.76
N ILE A 54 -0.72 -7.21 8.40
CA ILE A 54 -0.09 -6.88 7.12
C ILE A 54 1.16 -7.73 6.95
N CYS A 55 1.35 -8.29 5.74
CA CYS A 55 2.49 -9.16 5.45
C CYS A 55 3.82 -8.42 5.55
N ALA A 56 4.89 -9.19 5.76
CA ALA A 56 6.22 -8.65 6.02
C ALA A 56 6.73 -7.72 4.92
N SER A 57 6.52 -8.06 3.65
CA SER A 57 7.03 -7.24 2.55
C SER A 57 6.40 -5.85 2.51
N VAL A 58 5.10 -5.77 2.72
CA VAL A 58 4.39 -4.47 2.79
C VAL A 58 4.79 -3.71 4.04
N ARG A 59 4.87 -4.40 5.18
CA ARG A 59 5.29 -3.78 6.44
C ARG A 59 6.70 -3.22 6.33
N THR A 60 7.62 -3.96 5.72
CA THR A 60 8.99 -3.50 5.51
C THR A 60 9.03 -2.22 4.68
N LEU A 61 8.27 -2.17 3.59
CA LEU A 61 8.15 -0.96 2.79
C LEU A 61 7.67 0.22 3.64
N MET A 62 6.62 0.02 4.42
CA MET A 62 6.05 1.06 5.28
C MET A 62 7.08 1.55 6.32
N GLU A 63 7.77 0.63 6.97
CA GLU A 63 8.76 0.96 7.99
C GLU A 63 9.94 1.73 7.42
N ARG A 64 10.33 1.45 6.18
CA ARG A 64 11.42 2.15 5.52
C ARG A 64 11.12 3.61 5.21
N PHE A 65 9.87 4.02 5.28
CA PHE A 65 9.51 5.43 5.13
C PHE A 65 10.03 6.27 6.30
N TYR A 66 10.19 5.67 7.49
CA TYR A 66 10.71 6.39 8.65
C TYR A 66 12.09 6.98 8.38
N GLY A 67 12.24 8.26 8.66
CA GLY A 67 13.52 8.95 8.56
C GLY A 67 14.03 9.15 7.13
N THR A 68 13.35 8.58 6.13
CA THR A 68 13.75 8.66 4.73
C THR A 68 12.77 9.51 3.90
N ILE A 69 11.49 9.29 4.09
CA ILE A 69 10.45 9.97 3.33
C ILE A 69 9.85 11.08 4.21
N PRO A 70 9.83 12.33 3.74
CA PRO A 70 9.23 13.42 4.49
C PRO A 70 7.72 13.23 4.70
N GLU A 71 7.22 13.68 5.84
CA GLU A 71 5.78 13.72 6.08
C GLU A 71 5.11 14.56 4.99
N GLY A 72 3.96 14.13 4.51
CA GLY A 72 3.22 14.85 3.49
C GLY A 72 3.76 14.74 2.07
N GLU A 73 4.81 13.96 1.83
CA GLU A 73 5.46 13.81 0.52
C GLU A 73 4.48 13.46 -0.59
N PHE A 74 3.47 12.68 -0.27
CA PHE A 74 2.51 12.17 -1.26
C PHE A 74 1.19 12.96 -1.25
N LYS A 75 1.22 14.19 -0.79
CA LYS A 75 0.04 15.06 -0.81
C LYS A 75 -0.53 15.16 -2.23
N GLY A 76 -1.85 15.02 -2.34
CA GLY A 76 -2.55 15.04 -3.62
C GLY A 76 -2.71 13.68 -4.26
N LYS A 77 -2.06 12.66 -3.74
CA LYS A 77 -2.20 11.28 -4.23
C LYS A 77 -3.21 10.52 -3.38
N ARG A 78 -3.83 9.51 -3.97
CA ARG A 78 -4.86 8.70 -3.34
C ARG A 78 -4.33 7.33 -3.03
N LEU A 79 -4.68 6.74 -1.89
CA LEU A 79 -4.27 5.40 -1.50
C LEU A 79 -5.49 4.53 -1.24
N PHE A 80 -5.50 3.37 -1.89
CA PHE A 80 -6.51 2.32 -1.72
C PHE A 80 -5.83 1.10 -1.13
N PHE A 81 -6.51 0.36 -0.27
CA PHE A 81 -5.95 -0.80 0.40
C PHE A 81 -6.75 -2.06 0.09
N ILE A 82 -6.06 -3.11 -0.35
CA ILE A 82 -6.63 -4.44 -0.55
C ILE A 82 -6.02 -5.35 0.51
N TYR A 83 -6.85 -5.94 1.35
CA TYR A 83 -6.39 -6.71 2.50
C TYR A 83 -7.19 -7.99 2.61
N GLN A 84 -6.58 -9.14 2.32
CA GLN A 84 -7.31 -10.39 2.13
C GLN A 84 -6.65 -11.54 2.88
N GLY A 85 -7.46 -12.32 3.57
CA GLY A 85 -7.06 -13.54 4.26
C GLY A 85 -8.08 -14.65 4.08
N ALA A 86 -7.72 -15.85 4.49
CA ALA A 86 -8.60 -17.02 4.35
C ALA A 86 -9.84 -16.92 5.25
N ALA A 87 -9.65 -16.52 6.49
CA ALA A 87 -10.73 -16.35 7.45
C ALA A 87 -10.34 -15.30 8.51
N PRO A 88 -10.17 -14.04 8.09
CA PRO A 88 -9.71 -13.02 9.02
C PRO A 88 -10.80 -12.66 10.04
N THR A 89 -10.37 -12.45 11.27
CA THR A 89 -11.25 -11.91 12.30
C THR A 89 -11.42 -10.41 12.12
N LYS A 90 -12.44 -9.84 12.73
CA LYS A 90 -12.63 -8.39 12.71
C LYS A 90 -11.42 -7.64 13.26
N MET A 91 -10.79 -8.16 14.30
CA MET A 91 -9.60 -7.55 14.89
C MET A 91 -8.44 -7.49 13.90
N MET A 92 -8.18 -8.57 13.15
CA MET A 92 -7.13 -8.59 12.13
C MET A 92 -7.38 -7.54 11.06
N ILE A 93 -8.63 -7.43 10.61
CA ILE A 93 -9.02 -6.47 9.58
C ILE A 93 -8.86 -5.05 10.10
N ASP A 94 -9.37 -4.77 11.29
CA ASP A 94 -9.30 -3.44 11.89
C ASP A 94 -7.85 -3.02 12.15
N ASP A 95 -6.99 -3.93 12.59
CA ASP A 95 -5.58 -3.65 12.84
C ASP A 95 -4.83 -3.31 11.55
N GLY A 96 -5.09 -4.05 10.48
CA GLY A 96 -4.49 -3.77 9.18
C GLY A 96 -4.92 -2.42 8.63
N GLU A 97 -6.20 -2.12 8.72
CA GLU A 97 -6.71 -0.81 8.27
C GLU A 97 -6.19 0.32 9.14
N TYR A 98 -6.10 0.13 10.43
CA TYR A 98 -5.53 1.14 11.32
C TYR A 98 -4.11 1.50 10.87
N SER A 99 -3.26 0.49 10.69
CA SER A 99 -1.86 0.73 10.28
C SER A 99 -1.78 1.42 8.92
N MET A 100 -2.53 0.94 7.93
CA MET A 100 -2.47 1.50 6.58
C MET A 100 -3.05 2.92 6.52
N SER A 101 -4.14 3.17 7.21
CA SER A 101 -4.74 4.52 7.21
C SER A 101 -3.85 5.53 7.92
N ARG A 102 -3.15 5.12 8.98
CA ARG A 102 -2.18 5.98 9.68
C ARG A 102 -0.96 6.26 8.80
N PHE A 103 -0.48 5.25 8.09
CA PHE A 103 0.60 5.41 7.12
C PHE A 103 0.20 6.44 6.04
N ALA A 104 -0.97 6.26 5.45
CA ALA A 104 -1.47 7.15 4.43
C ALA A 104 -1.54 8.60 4.94
N LYS A 105 -2.09 8.79 6.12
CA LYS A 105 -2.23 10.12 6.73
C LYS A 105 -0.88 10.80 6.94
N MET A 106 0.08 10.08 7.50
CA MET A 106 1.40 10.65 7.79
C MET A 106 2.09 11.14 6.52
N TYR A 107 2.00 10.39 5.44
CA TYR A 107 2.69 10.72 4.20
C TYR A 107 1.85 11.50 3.19
N GLY A 108 0.68 11.95 3.59
CA GLY A 108 -0.12 12.91 2.83
C GLY A 108 -1.11 12.32 1.85
N PHE A 109 -1.21 11.01 1.74
CA PHE A 109 -2.19 10.36 0.90
C PHE A 109 -3.62 10.65 1.38
N SER A 110 -4.53 10.81 0.43
CA SER A 110 -5.96 10.69 0.71
C SER A 110 -6.30 9.20 0.80
N TYR A 111 -6.59 8.71 1.99
CA TYR A 111 -6.95 7.30 2.19
C TYR A 111 -8.39 7.06 1.76
N GLU A 112 -8.56 6.21 0.74
CA GLU A 112 -9.87 6.02 0.08
C GLU A 112 -10.65 4.82 0.61
N GLY A 113 -10.01 3.97 1.40
CA GLY A 113 -10.67 2.83 2.02
C GLY A 113 -10.00 1.50 1.72
N MET A 114 -10.61 0.45 2.23
CA MET A 114 -10.10 -0.91 2.18
C MET A 114 -11.14 -1.85 1.58
N ALA A 115 -10.65 -2.85 0.85
CA ALA A 115 -11.47 -3.97 0.39
C ALA A 115 -10.89 -5.27 0.93
N THR A 116 -11.75 -6.12 1.49
CA THR A 116 -11.36 -7.44 2.02
C THR A 116 -12.00 -8.58 1.23
N SER A 117 -12.75 -8.26 0.20
CA SER A 117 -13.41 -9.22 -0.68
C SER A 117 -13.47 -8.68 -2.10
N ARG A 118 -13.76 -9.57 -3.04
CA ARG A 118 -13.93 -9.17 -4.44
C ARG A 118 -15.08 -8.17 -4.61
N ALA A 119 -16.18 -8.36 -3.90
CA ALA A 119 -17.32 -7.45 -3.96
C ALA A 119 -16.96 -6.05 -3.44
N GLU A 120 -16.23 -5.99 -2.32
CA GLU A 120 -15.76 -4.73 -1.77
C GLU A 120 -14.75 -4.06 -2.70
N ALA A 121 -13.89 -4.84 -3.33
CA ALA A 121 -12.92 -4.31 -4.29
C ALA A 121 -13.62 -3.66 -5.48
N LYS A 122 -14.70 -4.23 -5.96
CA LYS A 122 -15.50 -3.63 -7.04
C LYS A 122 -16.08 -2.28 -6.64
N LYS A 123 -16.61 -2.18 -5.42
CA LYS A 123 -17.14 -0.90 -4.89
C LYS A 123 -16.04 0.13 -4.73
N LEU A 124 -14.91 -0.30 -4.17
CA LEU A 124 -13.77 0.58 -3.96
C LEU A 124 -13.23 1.12 -5.30
N ARG A 125 -13.22 0.27 -6.30
CA ARG A 125 -12.82 0.61 -7.67
C ARG A 125 -13.64 1.75 -8.25
N GLU A 126 -14.92 1.82 -7.96
CA GLU A 126 -15.79 2.89 -8.45
C GLU A 126 -15.31 4.27 -7.98
N LYS A 127 -14.73 4.36 -6.81
CA LYS A 127 -14.16 5.61 -6.28
C LYS A 127 -12.98 6.11 -7.10
N MET A 128 -12.26 5.22 -7.77
CA MET A 128 -11.07 5.63 -8.54
C MET A 128 -11.43 6.50 -9.74
N THR A 129 -12.63 6.36 -10.28
CA THR A 129 -13.11 7.15 -11.42
C THR A 129 -13.70 8.48 -11.00
N ILE A 130 -13.93 8.70 -9.72
CA ILE A 130 -14.46 9.94 -9.15
C ILE A 130 -13.27 10.77 -8.65
N LYS A 131 -13.21 12.00 -9.06
CA LYS A 131 -12.16 12.92 -8.59
C LYS A 131 -12.55 13.57 -7.27
#